data_be9f3443310f298e89a51f37272d0d47
#
_entry.id   be9f3443310f298e89a51f37272d0d47
#
_cell.length_a   1.000
_cell.length_b   1.000
_cell.length_c   1.000
_cell.angle_alpha   90.00
_cell.angle_beta   90.00
_cell.angle_gamma   90.00
#
_symmetry.space_group_name_H-M   'P 1'
#
loop_
_entity.id
_entity.type
_entity.pdbx_description
1 polymer ?
#
loop_
_entity_poly.entity_id
_entity_poly.type
_entity_poly.pdbx_seq_one_letter_code
_entity_poly.pdbx_strand_id
1 'polypeptide(L)'
;MLFNCQSLLVGISLISQALSAPILESRATAAASAFPDLHRAAQLSSAAYSGCRGNAFDVTITKRINDLLTGTDGFIGYSTEKKKISVIMRGSTSIVDLLNDIDIHLVTPSLSGVTFPPDVKIMRGINRPWSAIHDTVIAEVKSLIAKYPDYTLEAVGHSLGGALTSIAHVALAQNFPDKELTSNALAAFPIGNEAWANFAGSQPGTFNRGNNVLDGVPNMYSSGLVNFKHYGTEYYSSGSEASCVKCEGQRDRACSAGNGMYAVTIGHFSSFGITMLTAGCGRL
;
A
#
# COMPACT_ATOMS: atom_id res chain seq x y z
N MET A 1 -7.29 36.40 51.07
CA MET A 1 -6.19 36.12 50.12
C MET A 1 -6.74 35.22 49.05
N LEU A 2 -7.17 35.80 47.89
CA LEU A 2 -7.65 35.06 46.76
C LEU A 2 -6.46 34.88 45.81
N PHE A 3 -5.86 33.68 45.80
CA PHE A 3 -4.83 33.33 44.82
C PHE A 3 -5.46 33.08 43.48
N ASN A 4 -4.97 33.80 42.49
CA ASN A 4 -5.51 33.90 41.16
C ASN A 4 -5.25 32.59 40.35
N CYS A 5 -6.26 31.79 40.13
CA CYS A 5 -6.21 30.47 39.44
C CYS A 5 -5.98 30.60 37.91
N GLN A 6 -5.87 31.83 37.38
CA GLN A 6 -5.72 32.05 35.92
C GLN A 6 -4.30 31.88 35.40
N SER A 7 -3.28 32.03 36.25
CA SER A 7 -1.88 31.95 35.80
C SER A 7 -1.38 30.51 35.58
N LEU A 8 -2.04 29.50 36.16
CA LEU A 8 -1.63 28.08 36.01
C LEU A 8 -2.12 27.44 34.71
N LEU A 9 -3.27 27.90 34.20
CA LEU A 9 -3.86 27.34 32.97
C LEU A 9 -3.12 27.82 31.69
N VAL A 10 -2.55 29.01 31.70
CA VAL A 10 -1.79 29.55 30.55
C VAL A 10 -0.43 28.83 30.41
N GLY A 11 0.19 28.42 31.51
CA GLY A 11 1.48 27.72 31.48
C GLY A 11 1.39 26.31 30.92
N ILE A 12 0.30 25.57 31.20
CA ILE A 12 0.08 24.21 30.71
C ILE A 12 -0.23 24.21 29.20
N SER A 13 -0.99 25.20 28.70
CA SER A 13 -1.31 25.31 27.28
C SER A 13 -0.09 25.64 26.41
N LEU A 14 0.85 26.44 26.90
CA LEU A 14 2.08 26.79 26.16
C LEU A 14 3.08 25.63 26.12
N ILE A 15 3.17 24.81 27.17
CA ILE A 15 4.06 23.64 27.19
C ILE A 15 3.54 22.55 26.24
N SER A 16 2.24 22.34 26.16
CA SER A 16 1.67 21.33 25.22
C SER A 16 1.84 21.74 23.75
N GLN A 17 1.79 23.03 23.43
CA GLN A 17 2.04 23.52 22.06
C GLN A 17 3.51 23.46 21.66
N ALA A 18 4.43 23.73 22.60
CA ALA A 18 5.87 23.68 22.34
C ALA A 18 6.40 22.24 22.12
N LEU A 19 5.77 21.23 22.73
CA LEU A 19 6.15 19.81 22.55
C LEU A 19 5.52 19.17 21.31
N SER A 20 4.39 19.68 20.82
CA SER A 20 3.72 19.13 19.62
C SER A 20 4.29 19.66 18.30
N ALA A 21 4.82 20.87 18.26
CA ALA A 21 5.33 21.50 17.04
C ALA A 21 6.51 20.72 16.39
N PRO A 22 7.55 20.28 17.11
CA PRO A 22 8.65 19.51 16.51
C PRO A 22 8.22 18.16 15.95
N ILE A 23 7.24 17.51 16.58
CA ILE A 23 6.71 16.22 16.13
C ILE A 23 5.92 16.39 14.83
N LEU A 24 5.09 17.43 14.74
CA LEU A 24 4.32 17.73 13.53
C LEU A 24 5.24 18.12 12.37
N GLU A 25 6.28 18.91 12.61
CA GLU A 25 7.27 19.29 11.61
C GLU A 25 8.05 18.08 11.10
N SER A 26 8.49 17.16 11.97
CA SER A 26 9.20 15.94 11.57
C SER A 26 8.29 14.98 10.77
N ARG A 27 7.00 14.89 11.11
CA ARG A 27 6.01 14.10 10.36
C ARG A 27 5.76 14.68 8.97
N ALA A 28 5.66 16.00 8.84
CA ALA A 28 5.49 16.69 7.57
C ALA A 28 6.73 16.54 6.68
N THR A 29 7.94 16.71 7.22
CA THR A 29 9.19 16.55 6.47
C THR A 29 9.35 15.12 5.94
N ALA A 30 9.10 14.09 6.78
CA ALA A 30 9.15 12.69 6.36
C ALA A 30 8.09 12.36 5.32
N ALA A 31 6.92 13.00 5.38
CA ALA A 31 5.84 12.82 4.41
C ALA A 31 6.16 13.49 3.07
N ALA A 32 6.75 14.68 3.08
CA ALA A 32 7.18 15.39 1.87
C ALA A 32 8.21 14.55 1.08
N SER A 33 9.16 13.90 1.75
CA SER A 33 10.13 13.04 1.09
C SER A 33 9.53 11.77 0.47
N ALA A 34 8.42 11.26 0.99
CA ALA A 34 7.73 10.06 0.50
C ALA A 34 6.69 10.38 -0.61
N PHE A 35 6.19 11.61 -0.67
CA PHE A 35 5.10 11.98 -1.58
C PHE A 35 5.41 11.71 -3.07
N PRO A 36 6.60 12.04 -3.62
CA PRO A 36 6.90 11.76 -5.03
C PRO A 36 6.78 10.28 -5.40
N ASP A 37 7.28 9.37 -4.54
CA ASP A 37 7.18 7.92 -4.77
C ASP A 37 5.73 7.42 -4.67
N LEU A 38 4.95 7.94 -3.73
CA LEU A 38 3.53 7.60 -3.58
C LEU A 38 2.68 8.17 -4.73
N HIS A 39 2.99 9.37 -5.22
CA HIS A 39 2.38 9.95 -6.42
C HIS A 39 2.66 9.07 -7.66
N ARG A 40 3.92 8.68 -7.86
CA ARG A 40 4.30 7.75 -8.94
C ARG A 40 3.62 6.39 -8.80
N ALA A 41 3.53 5.84 -7.58
CA ALA A 41 2.79 4.62 -7.32
C ALA A 41 1.30 4.75 -7.69
N ALA A 42 0.68 5.91 -7.45
CA ALA A 42 -0.68 6.20 -7.86
C ALA A 42 -0.83 6.27 -9.40
N GLN A 43 0.14 6.86 -10.10
CA GLN A 43 0.17 6.85 -11.57
C GLN A 43 0.24 5.42 -12.13
N LEU A 44 1.17 4.59 -11.64
CA LEU A 44 1.33 3.20 -12.07
C LEU A 44 0.10 2.34 -11.73
N SER A 45 -0.49 2.54 -10.55
CA SER A 45 -1.73 1.88 -10.17
C SER A 45 -2.89 2.25 -11.09
N SER A 46 -3.03 3.53 -11.45
CA SER A 46 -4.06 4.00 -12.40
C SER A 46 -3.82 3.44 -13.81
N ALA A 47 -2.55 3.34 -14.24
CA ALA A 47 -2.18 2.74 -15.52
C ALA A 47 -2.58 1.25 -15.62
N ALA A 48 -2.54 0.52 -14.50
CA ALA A 48 -2.97 -0.89 -14.48
C ALA A 48 -4.45 -1.06 -14.85
N TYR A 49 -5.31 -0.10 -14.50
CA TYR A 49 -6.72 -0.10 -14.93
C TYR A 49 -6.89 0.26 -16.41
N SER A 50 -5.95 1.02 -16.99
CA SER A 50 -6.04 1.51 -18.37
C SER A 50 -5.62 0.48 -19.43
N GLY A 51 -5.13 -0.69 -19.03
CA GLY A 51 -4.72 -1.75 -19.96
C GLY A 51 -3.51 -1.40 -20.83
N CYS A 52 -2.57 -0.61 -20.31
CA CYS A 52 -1.39 -0.13 -21.01
C CYS A 52 -0.59 -1.24 -21.69
N ARG A 53 -0.06 -0.95 -22.88
CA ARG A 53 0.82 -1.85 -23.64
C ARG A 53 2.09 -1.10 -24.02
N GLY A 54 3.24 -1.76 -23.88
CA GLY A 54 4.55 -1.15 -24.11
C GLY A 54 5.04 -0.36 -22.90
N ASN A 55 4.47 0.82 -22.63
CA ASN A 55 4.87 1.65 -21.49
C ASN A 55 3.67 2.03 -20.60
N ALA A 56 3.98 2.21 -19.32
CA ALA A 56 3.11 2.80 -18.31
C ALA A 56 3.94 3.85 -17.56
N PHE A 57 3.78 5.13 -17.90
CA PHE A 57 4.64 6.22 -17.46
C PHE A 57 6.13 5.90 -17.75
N ASP A 58 6.98 5.88 -16.74
CA ASP A 58 8.41 5.58 -16.83
C ASP A 58 8.73 4.07 -16.90
N VAL A 59 7.72 3.20 -16.77
CA VAL A 59 7.90 1.73 -16.76
C VAL A 59 7.68 1.13 -18.15
N THR A 60 8.71 0.46 -18.69
CA THR A 60 8.59 -0.41 -19.85
C THR A 60 8.02 -1.76 -19.42
N ILE A 61 6.84 -2.12 -19.96
CA ILE A 61 6.13 -3.35 -19.62
C ILE A 61 6.77 -4.53 -20.35
N THR A 62 7.20 -5.53 -19.60
CA THR A 62 7.76 -6.77 -20.17
C THR A 62 6.77 -7.93 -20.11
N LYS A 63 5.89 -7.93 -19.12
CA LYS A 63 4.90 -8.99 -18.95
C LYS A 63 3.57 -8.45 -18.42
N ARG A 64 2.47 -8.85 -19.05
CA ARG A 64 1.12 -8.67 -18.50
C ARG A 64 0.80 -9.81 -17.55
N ILE A 65 0.18 -9.48 -16.44
CA ILE A 65 -0.49 -10.42 -15.54
C ILE A 65 -1.95 -10.42 -15.94
N ASN A 66 -2.50 -11.59 -16.27
CA ASN A 66 -3.92 -11.75 -16.57
C ASN A 66 -4.31 -13.20 -16.26
N ASP A 67 -4.86 -13.42 -15.07
CA ASP A 67 -5.42 -14.70 -14.68
C ASP A 67 -6.94 -14.65 -14.75
N LEU A 68 -7.51 -15.32 -15.74
CA LEU A 68 -8.95 -15.30 -16.01
C LEU A 68 -9.78 -16.00 -14.94
N LEU A 69 -9.18 -16.97 -14.21
CA LEU A 69 -9.90 -17.75 -13.19
C LEU A 69 -10.14 -16.96 -11.91
N THR A 70 -9.20 -16.10 -11.55
CA THR A 70 -9.29 -15.26 -10.35
C THR A 70 -9.59 -13.79 -10.67
N GLY A 71 -9.57 -13.40 -11.94
CA GLY A 71 -9.71 -12.01 -12.38
C GLY A 71 -8.51 -11.13 -12.01
N THR A 72 -7.37 -11.75 -11.64
CA THR A 72 -6.16 -11.03 -11.25
C THR A 72 -5.48 -10.45 -12.46
N ASP A 73 -5.24 -9.14 -12.43
CA ASP A 73 -4.63 -8.41 -13.55
C ASP A 73 -3.53 -7.45 -13.03
N GLY A 74 -2.63 -7.10 -13.92
CA GLY A 74 -1.53 -6.19 -13.64
C GLY A 74 -0.45 -6.25 -14.70
N PHE A 75 0.73 -5.79 -14.37
CA PHE A 75 1.89 -5.90 -15.25
C PHE A 75 3.21 -5.89 -14.45
N ILE A 76 4.24 -6.40 -15.10
CA ILE A 76 5.62 -6.36 -14.61
C ILE A 76 6.45 -5.61 -15.67
N GLY A 77 7.41 -4.85 -15.21
CA GLY A 77 8.29 -4.11 -16.10
C GLY A 77 9.46 -3.51 -15.36
N TYR A 78 10.16 -2.61 -16.03
CA TYR A 78 11.31 -1.92 -15.46
C TYR A 78 11.34 -0.45 -15.88
N SER A 79 11.93 0.39 -15.02
CA SER A 79 12.22 1.78 -15.29
C SER A 79 13.74 1.97 -15.37
N THR A 80 14.24 2.42 -16.50
CA THR A 80 15.66 2.78 -16.66
C THR A 80 15.98 4.09 -15.95
N GLU A 81 15.00 5.01 -15.88
CA GLU A 81 15.14 6.28 -15.19
C GLU A 81 15.30 6.10 -13.68
N LYS A 82 14.45 5.26 -13.09
CA LYS A 82 14.43 5.02 -11.64
C LYS A 82 15.30 3.84 -11.20
N LYS A 83 15.83 3.06 -12.14
CA LYS A 83 16.55 1.80 -11.89
C LYS A 83 15.74 0.85 -11.00
N LYS A 84 14.47 0.64 -11.37
CA LYS A 84 13.52 -0.20 -10.63
C LYS A 84 12.94 -1.30 -11.52
N ILE A 85 12.78 -2.48 -10.96
CA ILE A 85 11.95 -3.56 -11.48
C ILE A 85 10.63 -3.51 -10.72
N SER A 86 9.53 -3.37 -11.44
CA SER A 86 8.24 -3.01 -10.87
C SER A 86 7.20 -4.12 -11.09
N VAL A 87 6.52 -4.52 -10.02
CA VAL A 87 5.34 -5.41 -10.04
C VAL A 87 4.12 -4.57 -9.70
N ILE A 88 3.24 -4.36 -10.67
CA ILE A 88 2.06 -3.51 -10.52
C ILE A 88 0.80 -4.35 -10.57
N MET A 89 0.02 -4.30 -9.49
CA MET A 89 -1.23 -5.05 -9.34
C MET A 89 -2.44 -4.14 -9.55
N ARG A 90 -3.35 -4.54 -10.44
CA ARG A 90 -4.61 -3.85 -10.67
C ARG A 90 -5.59 -4.12 -9.54
N GLY A 91 -6.35 -3.10 -9.14
CA GLY A 91 -7.54 -3.29 -8.32
C GLY A 91 -8.73 -3.82 -9.14
N SER A 92 -9.87 -4.01 -8.50
CA SER A 92 -11.09 -4.42 -9.18
C SER A 92 -11.67 -3.27 -10.01
N THR A 93 -12.27 -3.62 -11.15
CA THR A 93 -13.09 -2.70 -11.95
C THR A 93 -14.53 -2.57 -11.42
N SER A 94 -15.01 -3.58 -10.66
CA SER A 94 -16.28 -3.57 -9.92
C SER A 94 -15.99 -3.51 -8.41
N ILE A 95 -15.43 -2.39 -7.95
CA ILE A 95 -14.87 -2.26 -6.60
C ILE A 95 -15.90 -2.50 -5.50
N VAL A 96 -17.14 -2.01 -5.67
CA VAL A 96 -18.20 -2.14 -4.67
C VAL A 96 -18.63 -3.59 -4.49
N ASP A 97 -18.87 -4.29 -5.60
CA ASP A 97 -19.32 -5.69 -5.58
C ASP A 97 -18.22 -6.59 -5.01
N LEU A 98 -16.97 -6.39 -5.47
CA LEU A 98 -15.86 -7.21 -5.00
C LEU A 98 -15.63 -7.10 -3.49
N LEU A 99 -15.66 -5.88 -2.92
CA LEU A 99 -15.39 -5.70 -1.50
C LEU A 99 -16.53 -6.21 -0.61
N ASN A 100 -17.74 -6.34 -1.16
CA ASN A 100 -18.85 -7.00 -0.46
C ASN A 100 -18.76 -8.53 -0.51
N ASP A 101 -18.19 -9.08 -1.59
CA ASP A 101 -18.19 -10.52 -1.86
C ASP A 101 -16.84 -11.20 -1.62
N ILE A 102 -15.80 -10.43 -1.23
CA ILE A 102 -14.47 -11.00 -1.00
C ILE A 102 -14.49 -12.05 0.11
N ASP A 103 -13.87 -13.18 -0.16
CA ASP A 103 -13.77 -14.28 0.81
C ASP A 103 -12.79 -13.94 1.94
N ILE A 104 -13.35 -13.53 3.08
CA ILE A 104 -12.60 -13.16 4.28
C ILE A 104 -12.16 -14.34 5.15
N HIS A 105 -12.50 -15.59 4.81
CA HIS A 105 -12.04 -16.74 5.57
C HIS A 105 -10.52 -16.79 5.59
N LEU A 106 -9.97 -17.01 6.77
CA LEU A 106 -8.53 -17.07 6.99
C LEU A 106 -7.96 -18.43 6.59
N VAL A 107 -6.91 -18.41 5.79
CA VAL A 107 -6.12 -19.57 5.39
C VAL A 107 -4.64 -19.35 5.68
N THR A 108 -3.88 -20.43 5.87
CA THR A 108 -2.42 -20.37 5.90
C THR A 108 -1.92 -20.28 4.46
N PRO A 109 -1.16 -19.24 4.08
CA PRO A 109 -0.60 -19.15 2.75
C PRO A 109 0.50 -20.21 2.54
N SER A 110 0.64 -20.67 1.28
CA SER A 110 1.72 -21.56 0.86
C SER A 110 2.17 -21.14 -0.52
N LEU A 111 3.40 -20.63 -0.63
CA LEU A 111 3.98 -20.07 -1.84
C LEU A 111 5.40 -20.62 -2.01
N SER A 112 5.82 -20.89 -3.25
CA SER A 112 7.18 -21.30 -3.52
C SER A 112 8.20 -20.23 -3.14
N GLY A 113 9.29 -20.65 -2.47
CA GLY A 113 10.33 -19.73 -2.00
C GLY A 113 9.92 -18.82 -0.84
N VAL A 114 8.79 -19.11 -0.16
CA VAL A 114 8.32 -18.34 1.00
C VAL A 114 8.02 -19.27 2.18
N THR A 115 8.60 -18.97 3.34
CA THR A 115 8.34 -19.71 4.58
C THR A 115 7.44 -18.90 5.49
N PHE A 116 6.23 -19.39 5.75
CA PHE A 116 5.26 -18.76 6.64
C PHE A 116 5.23 -19.48 8.01
N PRO A 117 5.24 -18.72 9.12
CA PRO A 117 4.91 -19.27 10.44
C PRO A 117 3.49 -19.90 10.46
N PRO A 118 3.26 -20.95 11.27
CA PRO A 118 2.01 -21.73 11.23
C PRO A 118 0.77 -20.95 11.71
N ASP A 119 0.95 -19.88 12.50
CA ASP A 119 -0.09 -19.01 13.01
C ASP A 119 -0.44 -17.84 12.05
N VAL A 120 0.37 -17.65 11.01
CA VAL A 120 0.12 -16.66 9.97
C VAL A 120 -1.10 -17.07 9.14
N LYS A 121 -2.11 -16.18 9.09
CA LYS A 121 -3.34 -16.38 8.35
C LYS A 121 -3.69 -15.12 7.56
N ILE A 122 -4.11 -15.32 6.31
CA ILE A 122 -4.60 -14.26 5.44
C ILE A 122 -5.94 -14.64 4.81
N MET A 123 -6.68 -13.64 4.31
CA MET A 123 -7.92 -13.86 3.56
C MET A 123 -7.71 -14.81 2.40
N ARG A 124 -8.60 -15.79 2.23
CA ARG A 124 -8.61 -16.69 1.06
C ARG A 124 -8.84 -15.91 -0.23
N GLY A 125 -9.65 -14.84 -0.18
CA GLY A 125 -9.90 -13.94 -1.30
C GLY A 125 -8.69 -13.12 -1.76
N ILE A 126 -7.58 -13.10 -1.00
CA ILE A 126 -6.28 -12.54 -1.39
C ILE A 126 -5.27 -13.65 -1.68
N ASN A 127 -5.26 -14.69 -0.85
CA ASN A 127 -4.34 -15.81 -1.04
C ASN A 127 -4.51 -16.50 -2.40
N ARG A 128 -5.75 -16.80 -2.79
CA ARG A 128 -6.05 -17.52 -4.04
C ARG A 128 -5.62 -16.73 -5.30
N PRO A 129 -6.00 -15.45 -5.47
CA PRO A 129 -5.53 -14.64 -6.59
C PRO A 129 -4.01 -14.53 -6.68
N TRP A 130 -3.34 -14.28 -5.55
CA TRP A 130 -1.88 -14.18 -5.55
C TRP A 130 -1.21 -15.52 -5.86
N SER A 131 -1.65 -16.62 -5.27
CA SER A 131 -1.10 -17.96 -5.53
C SER A 131 -1.18 -18.37 -7.00
N ALA A 132 -2.24 -17.94 -7.70
CA ALA A 132 -2.42 -18.24 -9.12
C ALA A 132 -1.36 -17.58 -10.03
N ILE A 133 -0.79 -16.46 -9.62
CA ILE A 133 0.18 -15.68 -10.42
C ILE A 133 1.59 -15.70 -9.84
N HIS A 134 1.77 -16.15 -8.62
CA HIS A 134 3.01 -16.04 -7.84
C HIS A 134 4.24 -16.52 -8.63
N ASP A 135 4.25 -17.77 -9.10
CA ASP A 135 5.41 -18.34 -9.79
C ASP A 135 5.73 -17.59 -11.10
N THR A 136 4.69 -17.12 -11.79
CA THR A 136 4.84 -16.31 -13.00
C THR A 136 5.51 -14.96 -12.68
N VAL A 137 5.11 -14.32 -11.58
CA VAL A 137 5.70 -13.06 -11.11
C VAL A 137 7.16 -13.26 -10.72
N ILE A 138 7.44 -14.26 -9.89
CA ILE A 138 8.80 -14.55 -9.43
C ILE A 138 9.75 -14.87 -10.60
N ALA A 139 9.29 -15.66 -11.57
CA ALA A 139 10.07 -16.00 -12.75
C ALA A 139 10.42 -14.78 -13.59
N GLU A 140 9.46 -13.87 -13.84
CA GLU A 140 9.70 -12.65 -14.62
C GLU A 140 10.63 -11.69 -13.87
N VAL A 141 10.41 -11.46 -12.57
CA VAL A 141 11.29 -10.62 -11.75
C VAL A 141 12.72 -11.16 -11.76
N LYS A 142 12.91 -12.49 -11.60
CA LYS A 142 14.21 -13.13 -11.68
C LYS A 142 14.91 -12.89 -13.03
N SER A 143 14.16 -12.99 -14.13
CA SER A 143 14.68 -12.69 -15.47
C SER A 143 15.13 -11.23 -15.61
N LEU A 144 14.35 -10.29 -15.07
CA LEU A 144 14.70 -8.87 -15.10
C LEU A 144 15.89 -8.54 -14.19
N ILE A 145 16.02 -9.17 -13.02
CA ILE A 145 17.21 -9.04 -12.15
C ILE A 145 18.48 -9.52 -12.88
N ALA A 146 18.41 -10.63 -13.62
CA ALA A 146 19.55 -11.13 -14.38
C ALA A 146 19.98 -10.12 -15.48
N LYS A 147 19.02 -9.42 -16.06
CA LYS A 147 19.28 -8.39 -17.09
C LYS A 147 19.71 -7.03 -16.51
N TYR A 148 19.20 -6.69 -15.33
CA TYR A 148 19.42 -5.40 -14.66
C TYR A 148 19.84 -5.64 -13.19
N PRO A 149 21.07 -6.13 -12.95
CA PRO A 149 21.47 -6.59 -11.62
C PRO A 149 21.62 -5.46 -10.57
N ASP A 150 21.75 -4.21 -11.01
CA ASP A 150 21.84 -3.01 -10.16
C ASP A 150 20.49 -2.35 -9.88
N TYR A 151 19.37 -2.89 -10.41
CA TYR A 151 18.05 -2.34 -10.15
C TYR A 151 17.48 -2.86 -8.83
N THR A 152 16.73 -1.98 -8.16
CA THR A 152 15.95 -2.30 -6.96
C THR A 152 14.57 -2.85 -7.35
N LEU A 153 13.86 -3.42 -6.38
CA LEU A 153 12.51 -3.96 -6.59
C LEU A 153 11.45 -3.02 -6.04
N GLU A 154 10.31 -2.99 -6.70
CA GLU A 154 9.11 -2.37 -6.15
C GLU A 154 7.85 -3.19 -6.44
N ALA A 155 6.89 -3.12 -5.51
CA ALA A 155 5.54 -3.62 -5.71
C ALA A 155 4.53 -2.50 -5.45
N VAL A 156 3.54 -2.37 -6.34
CA VAL A 156 2.59 -1.26 -6.32
C VAL A 156 1.18 -1.74 -6.63
N GLY A 157 0.19 -1.18 -5.97
CA GLY A 157 -1.21 -1.43 -6.31
C GLY A 157 -2.17 -0.56 -5.52
N HIS A 158 -3.38 -0.43 -6.03
CA HIS A 158 -4.47 0.35 -5.43
C HIS A 158 -5.66 -0.58 -5.14
N SER A 159 -6.36 -0.35 -4.03
CA SER A 159 -7.55 -1.12 -3.65
C SER A 159 -7.22 -2.61 -3.45
N LEU A 160 -7.91 -3.52 -4.14
CA LEU A 160 -7.54 -4.95 -4.20
C LEU A 160 -6.09 -5.15 -4.65
N GLY A 161 -5.60 -4.36 -5.63
CA GLY A 161 -4.20 -4.39 -6.05
C GLY A 161 -3.24 -4.01 -4.92
N GLY A 162 -3.62 -3.07 -4.06
CA GLY A 162 -2.87 -2.72 -2.84
C GLY A 162 -2.88 -3.86 -1.80
N ALA A 163 -4.02 -4.56 -1.66
CA ALA A 163 -4.10 -5.76 -0.82
C ALA A 163 -3.19 -6.89 -1.36
N LEU A 164 -3.16 -7.10 -2.68
CA LEU A 164 -2.22 -8.04 -3.33
C LEU A 164 -0.76 -7.58 -3.19
N THR A 165 -0.49 -6.27 -3.19
CA THR A 165 0.85 -5.72 -2.93
C THR A 165 1.36 -6.10 -1.54
N SER A 166 0.46 -6.27 -0.55
CA SER A 166 0.85 -6.69 0.80
C SER A 166 1.49 -8.08 0.83
N ILE A 167 0.93 -9.05 0.10
CA ILE A 167 1.53 -10.39 0.01
C ILE A 167 2.69 -10.43 -1.00
N ALA A 168 2.63 -9.60 -2.06
CA ALA A 168 3.73 -9.44 -3.02
C ALA A 168 5.03 -8.99 -2.33
N HIS A 169 4.93 -8.07 -1.36
CA HIS A 169 6.07 -7.61 -0.58
C HIS A 169 6.79 -8.78 0.11
N VAL A 170 6.06 -9.62 0.83
CA VAL A 170 6.62 -10.81 1.52
C VAL A 170 7.24 -11.78 0.50
N ALA A 171 6.54 -12.04 -0.60
CA ALA A 171 7.01 -12.96 -1.64
C ALA A 171 8.32 -12.47 -2.29
N LEU A 172 8.40 -11.18 -2.65
CA LEU A 172 9.60 -10.59 -3.24
C LEU A 172 10.76 -10.53 -2.24
N ALA A 173 10.50 -10.12 -1.01
CA ALA A 173 11.52 -10.04 0.04
C ALA A 173 12.20 -11.38 0.30
N GLN A 174 11.44 -12.48 0.34
CA GLN A 174 12.00 -13.81 0.62
C GLN A 174 12.62 -14.49 -0.62
N ASN A 175 12.06 -14.25 -1.82
CA ASN A 175 12.64 -14.82 -3.04
C ASN A 175 13.91 -14.04 -3.51
N PHE A 176 14.06 -12.78 -3.11
CA PHE A 176 15.19 -11.93 -3.52
C PHE A 176 15.76 -11.13 -2.34
N PRO A 177 16.29 -11.84 -1.31
CA PRO A 177 16.69 -11.22 -0.04
C PRO A 177 17.84 -10.19 -0.16
N ASP A 178 18.63 -10.27 -1.23
CA ASP A 178 19.76 -9.37 -1.49
C ASP A 178 19.33 -8.10 -2.27
N LYS A 179 18.03 -7.95 -2.57
CA LYS A 179 17.51 -6.81 -3.30
C LYS A 179 16.84 -5.80 -2.37
N GLU A 180 17.18 -4.54 -2.54
CA GLU A 180 16.40 -3.47 -1.95
C GLU A 180 14.96 -3.50 -2.50
N LEU A 181 13.97 -3.47 -1.62
CA LEU A 181 12.55 -3.57 -1.96
C LEU A 181 11.77 -2.41 -1.33
N THR A 182 11.00 -1.71 -2.14
CA THR A 182 9.98 -0.76 -1.68
C THR A 182 8.61 -1.16 -2.20
N SER A 183 7.63 -1.24 -1.33
CA SER A 183 6.24 -1.54 -1.70
C SER A 183 5.31 -0.42 -1.29
N ASN A 184 4.41 -0.01 -2.18
CA ASN A 184 3.44 1.05 -1.97
C ASN A 184 2.01 0.52 -2.21
N ALA A 185 1.32 0.17 -1.13
CA ALA A 185 -0.06 -0.28 -1.14
C ALA A 185 -1.01 0.90 -0.94
N LEU A 186 -1.71 1.32 -1.99
CA LEU A 186 -2.58 2.49 -1.96
C LEU A 186 -4.03 2.09 -1.69
N ALA A 187 -4.69 2.79 -0.76
CA ALA A 187 -6.11 2.61 -0.46
C ALA A 187 -6.49 1.14 -0.15
N ALA A 188 -5.58 0.39 0.47
CA ALA A 188 -5.73 -1.04 0.72
C ALA A 188 -6.34 -1.32 2.09
N PHE A 189 -7.17 -2.35 2.16
CA PHE A 189 -7.65 -2.93 3.41
C PHE A 189 -6.63 -3.93 3.99
N PRO A 190 -6.65 -4.21 5.32
CA PRO A 190 -5.80 -5.24 5.92
C PRO A 190 -6.25 -6.63 5.49
N ILE A 191 -5.31 -7.55 5.28
CA ILE A 191 -5.60 -8.86 4.65
C ILE A 191 -5.50 -10.06 5.59
N GLY A 192 -5.09 -9.89 6.83
CA GLY A 192 -4.87 -11.03 7.71
C GLY A 192 -4.82 -10.69 9.19
N ASN A 193 -4.53 -11.72 9.98
CA ASN A 193 -4.47 -11.66 11.43
C ASN A 193 -3.24 -10.88 11.94
N GLU A 194 -3.12 -10.75 13.26
CA GLU A 194 -1.99 -10.06 13.88
C GLU A 194 -0.65 -10.77 13.60
N ALA A 195 -0.65 -12.11 13.59
CA ALA A 195 0.55 -12.88 13.25
C ALA A 195 1.02 -12.58 11.82
N TRP A 196 0.09 -12.45 10.85
CA TRP A 196 0.41 -11.97 9.50
C TRP A 196 1.05 -10.58 9.51
N ALA A 197 0.43 -9.61 10.20
CA ALA A 197 0.92 -8.24 10.21
C ALA A 197 2.32 -8.14 10.83
N ASN A 198 2.58 -8.86 11.92
CA ASN A 198 3.89 -8.93 12.57
C ASN A 198 4.93 -9.60 11.67
N PHE A 199 4.59 -10.73 11.07
CA PHE A 199 5.45 -11.45 10.14
C PHE A 199 5.78 -10.62 8.89
N ALA A 200 4.76 -10.03 8.25
CA ALA A 200 4.97 -9.21 7.06
C ALA A 200 5.75 -7.92 7.39
N GLY A 201 5.50 -7.32 8.55
CA GLY A 201 6.21 -6.14 9.03
C GLY A 201 7.67 -6.40 9.41
N SER A 202 8.06 -7.65 9.65
CA SER A 202 9.44 -8.07 9.92
C SER A 202 10.25 -8.40 8.65
N GLN A 203 9.62 -8.45 7.48
CA GLN A 203 10.34 -8.73 6.25
C GLN A 203 11.25 -7.55 5.84
N PRO A 204 12.39 -7.82 5.21
CA PRO A 204 13.27 -6.76 4.71
C PRO A 204 12.57 -5.90 3.64
N GLY A 205 13.00 -4.64 3.56
CA GLY A 205 12.45 -3.64 2.65
C GLY A 205 11.53 -2.63 3.34
N THR A 206 11.00 -1.72 2.54
CA THR A 206 10.08 -0.67 3.01
C THR A 206 8.67 -0.97 2.50
N PHE A 207 7.71 -1.00 3.42
CA PHE A 207 6.29 -1.13 3.06
C PHE A 207 5.51 0.12 3.49
N ASN A 208 4.98 0.82 2.52
CA ASN A 208 4.16 2.02 2.70
C ASN A 208 2.70 1.74 2.37
N ARG A 209 1.81 2.29 3.17
CA ARG A 209 0.36 2.36 2.94
C ARG A 209 0.02 3.80 2.59
N GLY A 210 -0.47 4.04 1.39
CA GLY A 210 -0.90 5.37 0.97
C GLY A 210 -2.42 5.47 1.02
N ASN A 211 -2.96 6.34 1.87
CA ASN A 211 -4.39 6.49 2.06
C ASN A 211 -4.85 7.94 1.80
N ASN A 212 -6.09 8.09 1.36
CA ASN A 212 -6.65 9.39 1.01
C ASN A 212 -7.72 9.82 2.01
N VAL A 213 -7.93 11.14 2.10
CA VAL A 213 -9.06 11.70 2.84
C VAL A 213 -10.38 11.15 2.28
N LEU A 214 -11.35 10.91 3.15
CA LEU A 214 -12.66 10.37 2.80
C LEU A 214 -12.62 8.96 2.16
N ASP A 215 -11.51 8.21 2.26
CA ASP A 215 -11.47 6.81 1.86
C ASP A 215 -11.79 5.89 3.04
N GLY A 216 -12.84 5.08 2.91
CA GLY A 216 -13.25 4.14 3.95
C GLY A 216 -12.67 2.73 3.80
N VAL A 217 -12.08 2.40 2.64
CA VAL A 217 -11.55 1.07 2.32
C VAL A 217 -10.40 0.66 3.25
N PRO A 218 -9.44 1.53 3.63
CA PRO A 218 -8.38 1.17 4.58
C PRO A 218 -8.89 0.73 5.95
N ASN A 219 -10.11 1.12 6.32
CA ASN A 219 -10.72 0.73 7.60
C ASN A 219 -11.53 -0.56 7.53
N MET A 220 -11.86 -1.06 6.32
CA MET A 220 -12.62 -2.29 6.17
C MET A 220 -11.87 -3.46 6.83
N TYR A 221 -12.62 -4.37 7.44
CA TYR A 221 -12.10 -5.57 8.12
C TYR A 221 -11.13 -5.32 9.30
N SER A 222 -10.86 -4.07 9.66
CA SER A 222 -9.91 -3.70 10.73
C SER A 222 -10.54 -3.57 12.12
N SER A 223 -11.82 -3.93 12.28
CA SER A 223 -12.57 -3.80 13.53
C SER A 223 -13.66 -4.87 13.66
N GLY A 224 -14.29 -4.94 14.84
CA GLY A 224 -15.34 -5.90 15.13
C GLY A 224 -14.80 -7.34 15.22
N LEU A 225 -15.60 -8.30 14.77
CA LEU A 225 -15.26 -9.74 14.84
C LEU A 225 -14.08 -10.14 13.92
N VAL A 226 -13.88 -9.44 12.82
CA VAL A 226 -12.82 -9.74 11.85
C VAL A 226 -11.47 -9.23 12.32
N ASN A 227 -11.37 -7.97 12.67
CA ASN A 227 -10.22 -7.29 13.30
C ASN A 227 -8.85 -7.60 12.69
N PHE A 228 -8.76 -7.60 11.37
CA PHE A 228 -7.49 -7.77 10.65
C PHE A 228 -6.55 -6.60 10.89
N LYS A 229 -5.25 -6.83 10.75
CA LYS A 229 -4.22 -5.86 11.08
C LYS A 229 -3.46 -5.40 9.85
N HIS A 230 -3.21 -4.10 9.80
CA HIS A 230 -2.24 -3.52 8.87
C HIS A 230 -0.80 -3.74 9.35
N TYR A 231 0.16 -3.53 8.46
CA TYR A 231 1.58 -3.38 8.78
C TYR A 231 2.19 -2.26 7.94
N GLY A 232 3.45 -1.93 8.19
CA GLY A 232 4.17 -0.88 7.48
C GLY A 232 3.77 0.55 7.89
N THR A 233 4.32 1.53 7.21
CA THR A 233 4.12 2.96 7.48
C THR A 233 2.94 3.51 6.69
N GLU A 234 2.02 4.19 7.35
CA GLU A 234 0.93 4.89 6.68
C GLU A 234 1.33 6.33 6.33
N TYR A 235 0.99 6.75 5.11
CA TYR A 235 0.98 8.12 4.64
C TYR A 235 -0.45 8.49 4.23
N TYR A 236 -0.89 9.67 4.65
CA TYR A 236 -2.26 10.14 4.45
C TYR A 236 -2.25 11.52 3.78
N SER A 237 -3.05 11.71 2.74
CA SER A 237 -3.02 12.94 1.95
C SER A 237 -4.41 13.29 1.41
N SER A 238 -4.65 14.58 1.18
CA SER A 238 -5.79 15.07 0.38
C SER A 238 -5.45 15.25 -1.10
N GLY A 239 -4.26 14.81 -1.54
CA GLY A 239 -3.85 14.84 -2.94
C GLY A 239 -2.66 15.73 -3.26
N SER A 240 -2.12 16.47 -2.29
CA SER A 240 -0.93 17.31 -2.49
C SER A 240 0.17 16.96 -1.50
N GLU A 241 1.41 17.29 -1.85
CA GLU A 241 2.56 17.13 -0.96
C GLU A 241 2.36 17.89 0.36
N ALA A 242 1.88 19.13 0.29
CA ALA A 242 1.63 19.95 1.47
C ALA A 242 0.58 19.37 2.43
N SER A 243 -0.32 18.51 1.92
CA SER A 243 -1.33 17.83 2.72
C SER A 243 -0.91 16.44 3.20
N CYS A 244 0.26 15.98 2.76
CA CYS A 244 0.74 14.64 3.10
C CYS A 244 1.24 14.59 4.54
N VAL A 245 0.83 13.55 5.28
CA VAL A 245 1.21 13.32 6.68
C VAL A 245 1.69 11.89 6.85
N LYS A 246 2.82 11.70 7.53
CA LYS A 246 3.24 10.40 8.02
C LYS A 246 2.50 10.07 9.31
N CYS A 247 1.79 8.96 9.32
CA CYS A 247 0.95 8.53 10.43
C CYS A 247 1.74 7.73 11.48
N GLU A 248 1.17 7.60 12.67
CA GLU A 248 1.77 6.85 13.78
C GLU A 248 0.99 5.55 14.04
N GLY A 249 1.75 4.44 14.12
CA GLY A 249 1.17 3.12 14.39
C GLY A 249 0.24 2.62 13.29
N GLN A 250 -0.61 1.67 13.67
CA GLN A 250 -1.45 0.94 12.70
C GLN A 250 -2.79 1.65 12.41
N ARG A 251 -3.27 2.47 13.31
CA ARG A 251 -4.58 3.12 13.25
C ARG A 251 -4.54 4.52 13.88
N ASP A 252 -3.82 5.41 13.25
CA ASP A 252 -3.75 6.81 13.65
C ASP A 252 -5.08 7.53 13.33
N ARG A 253 -5.72 8.11 14.34
CA ARG A 253 -6.97 8.87 14.15
C ARG A 253 -6.77 10.22 13.44
N ALA A 254 -5.53 10.71 13.38
CA ALA A 254 -5.20 11.86 12.54
C ALA A 254 -5.06 11.50 11.05
N CYS A 255 -5.19 10.22 10.70
CA CYS A 255 -5.05 9.66 9.37
C CYS A 255 -6.30 8.86 8.97
N SER A 256 -6.16 7.81 8.14
CA SER A 256 -7.31 7.09 7.58
C SER A 256 -8.25 6.49 8.63
N ALA A 257 -7.76 6.10 9.80
CA ALA A 257 -8.61 5.62 10.88
C ALA A 257 -9.60 6.69 11.39
N GLY A 258 -9.27 7.99 11.21
CA GLY A 258 -10.13 9.11 11.52
C GLY A 258 -11.22 9.39 10.48
N ASN A 259 -11.15 8.81 9.27
CA ASN A 259 -12.21 8.93 8.27
C ASN A 259 -13.55 8.37 8.78
N GLY A 260 -13.52 7.42 9.73
CA GLY A 260 -14.73 6.87 10.37
C GLY A 260 -15.66 6.08 9.44
N MET A 261 -15.21 5.78 8.22
CA MET A 261 -15.95 5.06 7.19
C MET A 261 -15.33 3.68 6.97
N TYR A 262 -16.17 2.69 6.61
CA TYR A 262 -15.80 1.28 6.46
C TYR A 262 -16.35 0.68 5.16
N ALA A 263 -16.38 1.50 4.11
CA ALA A 263 -16.91 1.12 2.80
C ALA A 263 -16.18 1.86 1.69
N VAL A 264 -16.47 1.53 0.43
CA VAL A 264 -16.02 2.31 -0.72
C VAL A 264 -16.70 3.67 -0.69
N THR A 265 -15.92 4.72 -0.68
CA THR A 265 -16.37 6.12 -0.63
C THR A 265 -15.67 6.92 -1.71
N ILE A 266 -16.07 8.19 -1.91
CA ILE A 266 -15.54 9.02 -2.99
C ILE A 266 -14.00 9.20 -2.90
N GLY A 267 -13.45 9.24 -1.68
CA GLY A 267 -12.01 9.34 -1.45
C GLY A 267 -11.21 8.16 -2.01
N HIS A 268 -11.86 7.01 -2.20
CA HIS A 268 -11.22 5.81 -2.76
C HIS A 268 -10.77 5.97 -4.22
N PHE A 269 -11.40 6.87 -4.97
CA PHE A 269 -11.08 7.11 -6.38
C PHE A 269 -10.00 8.17 -6.59
N SER A 270 -9.36 8.63 -5.53
CA SER A 270 -8.24 9.56 -5.55
C SER A 270 -7.09 9.04 -4.71
N SER A 271 -5.87 9.22 -5.17
CA SER A 271 -4.68 8.83 -4.42
C SER A 271 -3.50 9.72 -4.81
N PHE A 272 -2.93 10.43 -3.87
CA PHE A 272 -1.74 11.28 -4.02
C PHE A 272 -1.77 12.18 -5.27
N GLY A 273 -2.91 12.86 -5.51
CA GLY A 273 -3.10 13.78 -6.64
C GLY A 273 -3.47 13.12 -7.96
N ILE A 274 -3.67 11.81 -7.99
CA ILE A 274 -4.12 11.06 -9.16
C ILE A 274 -5.57 10.60 -8.97
N THR A 275 -6.42 10.90 -9.95
CA THR A 275 -7.75 10.28 -10.04
C THR A 275 -7.57 8.89 -10.63
N MET A 276 -7.96 7.85 -9.86
CA MET A 276 -7.86 6.46 -10.30
C MET A 276 -8.71 6.22 -11.55
N LEU A 277 -8.29 5.28 -12.38
CA LEU A 277 -8.93 4.89 -13.65
C LEU A 277 -8.74 5.91 -14.82
N THR A 278 -8.23 7.11 -14.58
CA THR A 278 -8.22 8.19 -15.60
C THR A 278 -6.83 8.68 -15.99
N ALA A 279 -5.76 8.31 -15.27
CA ALA A 279 -4.41 8.80 -15.57
C ALA A 279 -3.83 8.24 -16.90
N GLY A 280 -4.46 7.21 -17.48
CA GLY A 280 -4.00 6.57 -18.72
C GLY A 280 -2.65 5.88 -18.55
N CYS A 281 -1.86 5.86 -19.64
CA CYS A 281 -0.57 5.20 -19.66
C CYS A 281 0.64 6.19 -19.52
N GLY A 282 0.34 7.45 -19.24
CA GLY A 282 1.32 8.52 -19.33
C GLY A 282 1.50 9.01 -20.80
N ARG A 283 2.14 10.15 -20.98
CA ARG A 283 2.59 10.59 -22.32
C ARG A 283 3.95 9.96 -22.57
N LEU A 284 4.10 9.35 -23.73
CA LEU A 284 5.41 9.02 -24.31
C LEU A 284 6.17 10.31 -24.60
#